data_45a403bf022846be84f9eeab013ae192
#
_entry.id   45a403bf022846be84f9eeab013ae192
#
_cell.length_a   1.000
_cell.length_b   1.000
_cell.length_c   1.000
_cell.angle_alpha   90.00
_cell.angle_beta   90.00
_cell.angle_gamma   90.00
#
_symmetry.space_group_name_H-M   'P 1'
#
loop_
_entity.id
_entity.type
_entity.pdbx_description
1 polymer ?
#
loop_
_entity_poly.entity_id
_entity_poly.type
_entity_poly.pdbx_seq_one_letter_code
_entity_poly.pdbx_strand_id
1 'polypeptide(L)'
;AEKNNGNLQKTGFMEAWDGKNYTATIAYTRNELPNGHYKVSAYAFTTVNGNTSFTANDKEAKMDNSTALFTNPTIEDVIVDEGKLTVGLNTTDANWTGITNIQLQYLSKLTDAEASAKAKEALHAKLEEAGSMDTETNVGTEAFQIPKTAIDAFDKVFDEANGIYESSEKVDEIEAATKTLE
;
A
#
# COMPACT_ATOMS: atom_id res chain seq x y z
N ALA A 1 31.57 -0.20 0.33
CA ALA A 1 31.91 0.31 -1.00
C ALA A 1 31.91 1.85 -0.97
N GLU A 2 32.95 2.45 -1.43
CA GLU A 2 33.04 3.91 -1.51
C GLU A 2 32.27 4.42 -2.71
N LYS A 3 31.39 5.36 -2.49
CA LYS A 3 30.60 6.02 -3.52
C LYS A 3 30.88 7.50 -3.54
N ASN A 4 30.82 8.11 -4.71
CA ASN A 4 31.31 9.46 -4.96
C ASN A 4 30.36 10.59 -4.58
N ASN A 5 29.33 10.32 -3.77
CA ASN A 5 28.34 11.33 -3.38
C ASN A 5 28.65 12.02 -2.05
N GLY A 6 29.91 12.19 -1.73
CA GLY A 6 30.36 13.02 -0.60
C GLY A 6 29.73 12.64 0.74
N ASN A 7 28.82 13.46 1.24
CA ASN A 7 28.21 13.26 2.56
C ASN A 7 27.33 12.02 2.69
N LEU A 8 26.79 11.48 1.61
CA LEU A 8 25.93 10.29 1.64
C LEU A 8 26.71 9.03 2.05
N GLN A 9 28.00 8.97 1.75
CA GLN A 9 28.87 7.86 2.17
C GLN A 9 28.98 7.74 3.69
N LYS A 10 28.79 8.82 4.42
CA LYS A 10 28.93 8.86 5.88
C LYS A 10 27.66 8.45 6.63
N THR A 11 26.53 8.43 5.96
CA THR A 11 25.23 8.14 6.60
C THR A 11 24.85 6.67 6.56
N GLY A 12 25.59 5.85 5.80
CA GLY A 12 25.24 4.47 5.52
C GLY A 12 24.09 4.37 4.51
N PHE A 13 23.84 3.20 4.00
CA PHE A 13 22.72 2.89 3.11
C PHE A 13 22.34 1.41 3.21
N MET A 14 21.10 1.10 2.90
CA MET A 14 20.67 -0.27 2.68
C MET A 14 21.10 -0.70 1.28
N GLU A 15 21.64 -1.90 1.15
CA GLU A 15 22.06 -2.43 -0.13
C GLU A 15 21.68 -3.90 -0.29
N ALA A 16 21.52 -4.31 -1.54
CA ALA A 16 21.56 -5.69 -1.99
C ALA A 16 22.68 -5.85 -3.01
N TRP A 17 23.51 -6.86 -2.81
CA TRP A 17 24.64 -7.19 -3.68
C TRP A 17 24.81 -8.70 -3.83
N ASP A 18 25.07 -9.13 -5.06
CA ASP A 18 25.49 -10.50 -5.37
C ASP A 18 26.48 -10.43 -6.56
N GLY A 19 27.40 -11.35 -6.61
CA GLY A 19 28.33 -11.51 -7.74
C GLY A 19 27.66 -11.98 -9.04
N LYS A 20 26.37 -12.28 -9.01
CA LYS A 20 25.51 -12.65 -10.14
C LYS A 20 24.27 -11.78 -10.15
N ASN A 21 23.55 -11.82 -11.28
CA ASN A 21 22.26 -11.15 -11.35
C ASN A 21 21.27 -11.75 -10.33
N TYR A 22 20.58 -10.90 -9.62
CA TYR A 22 19.59 -11.27 -8.61
C TYR A 22 18.28 -10.51 -8.78
N THR A 23 17.24 -11.03 -8.17
CA THR A 23 15.95 -10.35 -7.99
C THR A 23 15.75 -10.12 -6.50
N ALA A 24 15.47 -8.88 -6.11
CA ALA A 24 15.25 -8.51 -4.72
C ALA A 24 14.32 -7.31 -4.57
N THR A 25 13.69 -7.24 -3.40
CA THR A 25 12.96 -6.07 -2.91
C THR A 25 13.61 -5.58 -1.63
N ILE A 26 13.96 -4.30 -1.59
CA ILE A 26 14.34 -3.58 -0.37
C ILE A 26 13.17 -2.66 -0.06
N ALA A 27 12.54 -2.79 1.10
CA ALA A 27 11.42 -1.95 1.46
C ALA A 27 11.49 -1.50 2.91
N TYR A 28 10.98 -0.30 3.15
CA TYR A 28 10.78 0.29 4.47
C TYR A 28 9.38 0.87 4.56
N THR A 29 8.64 0.50 5.62
CA THR A 29 7.30 1.02 5.88
C THR A 29 7.33 2.01 7.03
N ARG A 30 6.78 3.19 6.79
CA ARG A 30 6.48 4.20 7.81
C ARG A 30 5.00 4.17 8.11
N ASN A 31 4.66 4.06 9.39
CA ASN A 31 3.30 4.12 9.90
C ASN A 31 2.99 5.48 10.52
N GLU A 32 1.72 5.71 10.82
CA GLU A 32 1.21 6.90 11.53
C GLU A 32 1.50 8.22 10.80
N LEU A 33 1.49 8.17 9.48
CA LEU A 33 1.55 9.37 8.66
C LEU A 33 0.15 9.99 8.52
N PRO A 34 0.02 11.33 8.46
CA PRO A 34 -1.24 11.95 8.04
C PRO A 34 -1.68 11.45 6.67
N ASN A 35 -2.97 11.16 6.51
CA ASN A 35 -3.52 10.84 5.20
C ASN A 35 -3.41 12.04 4.25
N GLY A 36 -3.08 11.80 2.99
CA GLY A 36 -2.89 12.86 2.01
C GLY A 36 -1.94 12.49 0.89
N HIS A 37 -1.59 13.50 0.13
CA HIS A 37 -0.66 13.44 -0.99
C HIS A 37 0.76 13.74 -0.54
N TYR A 38 1.69 12.96 -1.03
CA TYR A 38 3.11 13.10 -0.71
C TYR A 38 3.97 13.10 -1.98
N LYS A 39 5.02 13.88 -1.93
CA LYS A 39 6.18 13.69 -2.80
C LYS A 39 7.19 12.84 -2.03
N VAL A 40 7.65 11.79 -2.68
CA VAL A 40 8.60 10.83 -2.10
C VAL A 40 9.86 10.79 -2.94
N SER A 41 11.01 10.94 -2.32
CA SER A 41 12.30 10.81 -2.99
C SER A 41 13.30 10.08 -2.11
N ALA A 42 14.37 9.59 -2.71
CA ALA A 42 15.49 8.98 -2.01
C ALA A 42 16.78 9.18 -2.78
N TYR A 43 17.91 8.92 -2.15
CA TYR A 43 19.13 8.67 -2.88
C TYR A 43 19.29 7.18 -3.12
N ALA A 44 19.35 6.78 -4.38
CA ALA A 44 19.43 5.39 -4.76
C ALA A 44 20.34 5.18 -5.98
N PHE A 45 20.83 3.97 -6.15
CA PHE A 45 21.60 3.55 -7.31
C PHE A 45 21.26 2.12 -7.72
N THR A 46 21.51 1.82 -8.98
CA THR A 46 21.53 0.47 -9.55
C THR A 46 22.66 0.33 -10.54
N THR A 47 23.13 -0.89 -10.77
CA THR A 47 24.19 -1.19 -11.73
C THR A 47 23.67 -1.77 -13.04
N VAL A 48 22.35 -1.84 -13.22
CA VAL A 48 21.71 -2.32 -14.44
C VAL A 48 20.67 -1.35 -14.94
N ASN A 49 20.44 -1.31 -16.25
CA ASN A 49 19.46 -0.45 -16.87
C ASN A 49 18.05 -1.03 -16.78
N GLY A 50 17.08 -0.21 -16.39
CA GLY A 50 15.65 -0.47 -16.55
C GLY A 50 15.04 -1.57 -15.70
N ASN A 51 15.83 -2.30 -14.95
CA ASN A 51 15.38 -3.45 -14.16
C ASN A 51 15.24 -3.13 -12.66
N THR A 52 15.45 -1.89 -12.29
CA THR A 52 15.23 -1.40 -10.93
C THR A 52 14.21 -0.28 -10.95
N SER A 53 13.23 -0.37 -10.05
CA SER A 53 12.25 0.69 -9.81
C SER A 53 12.39 1.19 -8.38
N PHE A 54 12.40 2.50 -8.21
CA PHE A 54 12.10 3.14 -6.94
C PHE A 54 10.59 3.11 -6.75
N THR A 55 10.11 2.64 -5.60
CA THR A 55 8.69 2.42 -5.33
C THR A 55 8.23 3.20 -4.11
N ALA A 56 6.98 3.67 -4.16
CA ALA A 56 6.29 4.30 -3.03
C ALA A 56 4.80 3.94 -3.12
N ASN A 57 4.31 3.12 -2.20
CA ASN A 57 3.00 2.46 -2.24
C ASN A 57 2.77 1.78 -3.61
N ASP A 58 1.73 2.17 -4.33
CA ASP A 58 1.33 1.66 -5.65
C ASP A 58 2.09 2.30 -6.82
N LYS A 59 2.94 3.29 -6.56
CA LYS A 59 3.66 4.04 -7.60
C LYS A 59 5.10 3.60 -7.74
N GLU A 60 5.62 3.71 -8.96
CA GLU A 60 7.01 3.41 -9.25
C GLU A 60 7.66 4.42 -10.20
N ALA A 61 8.96 4.59 -10.06
CA ALA A 61 9.83 5.32 -10.99
C ALA A 61 10.99 4.40 -11.42
N LYS A 62 11.10 4.14 -12.71
CA LYS A 62 12.19 3.36 -13.30
C LYS A 62 13.53 4.07 -13.10
N MET A 63 14.56 3.30 -12.80
CA MET A 63 15.91 3.78 -12.61
C MET A 63 16.83 3.27 -13.71
N ASP A 64 17.71 4.14 -14.16
CA ASP A 64 18.80 3.77 -15.06
C ASP A 64 20.07 3.40 -14.28
N ASN A 65 20.95 2.67 -14.94
CA ASN A 65 22.27 2.37 -14.41
C ASN A 65 23.03 3.67 -14.10
N SER A 66 23.38 3.84 -12.85
CA SER A 66 24.14 5.00 -12.38
C SER A 66 25.61 4.63 -12.03
N THR A 67 26.07 3.43 -12.42
CA THR A 67 27.41 2.92 -12.13
C THR A 67 27.74 3.06 -10.65
N ALA A 68 26.74 2.72 -9.81
CA ALA A 68 26.83 2.81 -8.36
C ALA A 68 27.00 4.25 -7.79
N LEU A 69 26.67 5.28 -8.58
CA LEU A 69 26.49 6.63 -8.08
C LEU A 69 25.05 6.82 -7.61
N PHE A 70 24.87 7.52 -6.49
CA PHE A 70 23.53 7.85 -6.03
C PHE A 70 22.87 8.88 -6.97
N THR A 71 21.70 8.52 -7.46
CA THR A 71 20.75 9.40 -8.14
C THR A 71 19.67 9.81 -7.16
N ASN A 72 18.73 10.67 -7.55
CA ASN A 72 17.61 11.08 -6.71
C ASN A 72 16.26 10.75 -7.39
N PRO A 73 15.89 9.46 -7.48
CA PRO A 73 14.57 9.10 -7.96
C PRO A 73 13.49 9.74 -7.10
N THR A 74 12.45 10.22 -7.77
CA THR A 74 11.35 10.96 -7.14
C THR A 74 10.03 10.46 -7.71
N ILE A 75 9.06 10.27 -6.83
CA ILE A 75 7.67 9.98 -7.18
C ILE A 75 6.82 11.12 -6.64
N GLU A 76 6.15 11.79 -7.54
CA GLU A 76 5.19 12.83 -7.20
C GLU A 76 3.82 12.22 -6.88
N ASP A 77 3.08 12.87 -5.99
CA ASP A 77 1.68 12.56 -5.73
C ASP A 77 1.40 11.11 -5.29
N VAL A 78 2.16 10.64 -4.31
CA VAL A 78 1.90 9.36 -3.64
C VAL A 78 0.77 9.54 -2.64
N ILE A 79 -0.25 8.70 -2.71
CA ILE A 79 -1.38 8.72 -1.77
C ILE A 79 -1.04 7.87 -0.53
N VAL A 80 -1.27 8.47 0.63
CA VAL A 80 -1.30 7.81 1.94
C VAL A 80 -2.73 7.91 2.47
N ASP A 81 -3.40 6.80 2.66
CA ASP A 81 -4.82 6.72 3.06
C ASP A 81 -5.04 5.96 4.39
N GLU A 82 -4.15 5.04 4.75
CA GLU A 82 -4.21 4.30 6.02
C GLU A 82 -3.07 4.66 6.98
N GLY A 83 -2.52 5.86 6.83
CA GLY A 83 -1.37 6.29 7.62
C GLY A 83 -0.08 5.55 7.31
N LYS A 84 -0.03 4.73 6.25
CA LYS A 84 1.10 3.89 5.87
C LYS A 84 1.73 4.31 4.56
N LEU A 85 3.04 4.36 4.54
CA LEU A 85 3.83 4.54 3.33
C LEU A 85 4.96 3.52 3.29
N THR A 86 4.96 2.69 2.26
CA THR A 86 6.04 1.74 1.97
C THR A 86 6.89 2.28 0.82
N VAL A 87 8.17 2.49 1.09
CA VAL A 87 9.15 3.00 0.11
C VAL A 87 10.26 1.99 -0.08
N GLY A 88 10.70 1.80 -1.32
CA GLY A 88 11.74 0.81 -1.56
C GLY A 88 12.33 0.79 -2.95
N LEU A 89 13.05 -0.28 -3.22
CA LEU A 89 13.56 -0.65 -4.54
C LEU A 89 13.09 -2.06 -4.88
N ASN A 90 12.52 -2.21 -6.06
CA ASN A 90 12.29 -3.51 -6.69
C ASN A 90 13.30 -3.67 -7.82
N THR A 91 14.05 -4.76 -7.82
CA THR A 91 15.07 -4.99 -8.83
C THR A 91 15.01 -6.41 -9.38
N THR A 92 15.28 -6.53 -10.68
CA THR A 92 15.49 -7.80 -11.38
C THR A 92 16.78 -7.72 -12.17
N ASP A 93 17.53 -8.85 -12.26
CA ASP A 93 18.79 -8.93 -12.99
C ASP A 93 19.86 -7.88 -12.60
N ALA A 94 19.77 -7.32 -11.40
CA ALA A 94 20.81 -6.44 -10.86
C ALA A 94 21.92 -7.25 -10.21
N ASN A 95 23.10 -6.65 -10.06
CA ASN A 95 24.16 -7.22 -9.23
C ASN A 95 24.48 -6.35 -8.02
N TRP A 96 24.05 -5.07 -8.03
CA TRP A 96 24.21 -4.19 -6.91
C TRP A 96 23.22 -3.00 -6.97
N THR A 97 22.44 -2.85 -5.90
CA THR A 97 21.52 -1.73 -5.71
C THR A 97 21.62 -1.20 -4.30
N GLY A 98 21.34 0.06 -4.10
CA GLY A 98 21.32 0.66 -2.76
C GLY A 98 20.41 1.87 -2.67
N ILE A 99 19.92 2.10 -1.45
CA ILE A 99 19.03 3.22 -1.13
C ILE A 99 19.38 3.82 0.22
N THR A 100 19.27 5.14 0.31
CA THR A 100 19.46 5.91 1.55
C THR A 100 18.67 7.21 1.50
N ASN A 101 18.58 7.87 2.66
CA ASN A 101 18.02 9.22 2.80
C ASN A 101 16.65 9.39 2.14
N ILE A 102 15.70 8.52 2.52
CA ILE A 102 14.30 8.63 2.10
C ILE A 102 13.73 9.94 2.63
N GLN A 103 13.15 10.74 1.75
CA GLN A 103 12.56 12.04 2.04
C GLN A 103 11.09 12.03 1.70
N LEU A 104 10.28 12.55 2.61
CA LEU A 104 8.83 12.68 2.48
C LEU A 104 8.47 14.15 2.58
N GLN A 105 7.71 14.64 1.61
CA GLN A 105 7.12 15.97 1.64
C GLN A 105 5.60 15.83 1.55
N TYR A 106 4.90 16.24 2.60
CA TYR A 106 3.45 16.34 2.57
C TYR A 106 3.04 17.49 1.65
N LEU A 107 2.13 17.23 0.72
CA LEU A 107 1.67 18.21 -0.27
C LEU A 107 0.29 18.77 0.09
N SER A 108 -0.68 17.90 0.31
CA SER A 108 -2.05 18.27 0.66
C SER A 108 -2.79 17.11 1.33
N LYS A 109 -3.89 17.42 2.00
CA LYS A 109 -4.84 16.38 2.43
C LYS A 109 -5.55 15.75 1.23
N LEU A 110 -6.10 14.56 1.41
CA LEU A 110 -7.05 13.99 0.45
C LEU A 110 -8.25 14.91 0.28
N THR A 111 -8.77 15.01 -0.91
CA THR A 111 -10.09 15.61 -1.14
C THR A 111 -11.18 14.71 -0.56
N ASP A 112 -12.36 15.27 -0.28
CA ASP A 112 -13.48 14.49 0.25
C ASP A 112 -13.89 13.35 -0.73
N ALA A 113 -13.78 13.60 -2.04
CA ALA A 113 -14.04 12.58 -3.07
C ALA A 113 -13.01 11.43 -3.05
N GLU A 114 -11.72 11.74 -2.89
CA GLU A 114 -10.68 10.72 -2.80
C GLU A 114 -10.81 9.90 -1.53
N ALA A 115 -11.09 10.55 -0.40
CA ALA A 115 -11.30 9.88 0.86
C ALA A 115 -12.53 8.95 0.81
N SER A 116 -13.63 9.41 0.21
CA SER A 116 -14.83 8.60 -0.01
C SER A 116 -14.56 7.41 -0.94
N ALA A 117 -13.84 7.61 -2.04
CA ALA A 117 -13.50 6.54 -2.97
C ALA A 117 -12.67 5.44 -2.29
N LYS A 118 -11.70 5.82 -1.46
CA LYS A 118 -10.88 4.88 -0.69
C LYS A 118 -11.68 4.13 0.38
N ALA A 119 -12.56 4.82 1.10
CA ALA A 119 -13.45 4.17 2.06
C ALA A 119 -14.39 3.17 1.36
N LYS A 120 -14.91 3.50 0.18
CA LYS A 120 -15.73 2.58 -0.65
C LYS A 120 -14.93 1.36 -1.13
N GLU A 121 -13.67 1.52 -1.50
CA GLU A 121 -12.80 0.39 -1.88
C GLU A 121 -12.65 -0.61 -0.73
N ALA A 122 -12.43 -0.12 0.49
CA ALA A 122 -12.35 -0.95 1.69
C ALA A 122 -13.69 -1.66 2.01
N LEU A 123 -14.81 -0.93 1.92
CA LEU A 123 -16.15 -1.50 2.12
C LEU A 123 -16.46 -2.57 1.06
N HIS A 124 -16.11 -2.33 -0.20
CA HIS A 124 -16.33 -3.30 -1.28
C HIS A 124 -15.58 -4.61 -1.02
N ALA A 125 -14.33 -4.54 -0.58
CA ALA A 125 -13.55 -5.73 -0.24
C ALA A 125 -14.22 -6.53 0.91
N LYS A 126 -14.82 -5.85 1.90
CA LYS A 126 -15.54 -6.52 2.99
C LYS A 126 -16.88 -7.10 2.53
N LEU A 127 -17.59 -6.43 1.63
CA LEU A 127 -18.80 -6.97 1.01
C LEU A 127 -18.51 -8.23 0.18
N GLU A 128 -17.41 -8.27 -0.58
CA GLU A 128 -16.99 -9.45 -1.32
C GLU A 128 -16.65 -10.62 -0.37
N GLU A 129 -15.90 -10.35 0.71
CA GLU A 129 -15.58 -11.34 1.75
C GLU A 129 -16.85 -11.89 2.39
N ALA A 130 -17.75 -11.02 2.86
CA ALA A 130 -19.02 -11.37 3.47
C ALA A 130 -19.95 -12.13 2.50
N GLY A 131 -20.08 -11.67 1.25
CA GLY A 131 -20.90 -12.31 0.22
C GLY A 131 -20.40 -13.71 -0.21
N SER A 132 -19.15 -14.06 0.13
CA SER A 132 -18.60 -15.41 -0.10
C SER A 132 -18.95 -16.41 1.01
N MET A 133 -19.56 -15.96 2.11
CA MET A 133 -19.96 -16.86 3.22
C MET A 133 -21.13 -17.74 2.81
N ASP A 134 -21.05 -19.02 3.20
CA ASP A 134 -22.14 -19.97 2.98
C ASP A 134 -23.23 -19.76 4.04
N THR A 135 -24.31 -19.10 3.66
CA THR A 135 -25.48 -18.83 4.47
C THR A 135 -26.65 -19.79 4.21
N GLU A 136 -26.50 -20.75 3.28
CA GLU A 136 -27.57 -21.65 2.86
C GLU A 136 -27.41 -23.07 3.46
N THR A 137 -26.19 -23.55 3.56
CA THR A 137 -25.94 -24.90 4.09
C THR A 137 -25.82 -24.85 5.62
N ASN A 138 -26.18 -25.94 6.25
CA ASN A 138 -26.04 -26.13 7.69
C ASN A 138 -26.89 -25.19 8.57
N VAL A 139 -27.99 -24.67 8.05
CA VAL A 139 -28.92 -23.80 8.77
C VAL A 139 -30.00 -24.68 9.46
N GLY A 140 -30.25 -24.43 10.75
CA GLY A 140 -31.29 -25.20 11.50
C GLY A 140 -31.25 -24.96 13.00
N THR A 141 -31.86 -25.89 13.75
CA THR A 141 -31.97 -25.83 15.20
C THR A 141 -31.19 -26.93 15.93
N GLU A 142 -30.53 -27.82 15.17
CA GLU A 142 -29.74 -28.92 15.72
C GLU A 142 -28.36 -28.46 16.17
N ALA A 143 -27.69 -29.27 16.94
CA ALA A 143 -26.30 -28.97 17.36
C ALA A 143 -25.39 -28.84 16.15
N PHE A 144 -24.52 -27.81 16.17
CA PHE A 144 -23.60 -27.43 15.08
C PHE A 144 -24.25 -26.81 13.82
N GLN A 145 -25.58 -26.57 13.84
CA GLN A 145 -26.23 -25.79 12.78
C GLN A 145 -26.23 -24.28 13.11
N ILE A 146 -26.25 -23.47 12.08
CA ILE A 146 -26.36 -22.00 12.22
C ILE A 146 -27.83 -21.65 12.41
N PRO A 147 -28.20 -20.95 13.51
CA PRO A 147 -29.58 -20.52 13.69
C PRO A 147 -30.03 -19.59 12.58
N LYS A 148 -31.27 -19.81 12.10
CA LYS A 148 -31.84 -18.93 11.09
C LYS A 148 -31.83 -17.46 11.49
N THR A 149 -32.00 -17.14 12.76
CA THR A 149 -31.96 -15.77 13.31
C THR A 149 -30.59 -15.12 13.14
N ALA A 150 -29.50 -15.90 13.14
CA ALA A 150 -28.16 -15.39 12.87
C ALA A 150 -27.99 -15.05 11.38
N ILE A 151 -28.54 -15.89 10.50
CA ILE A 151 -28.55 -15.61 9.05
C ILE A 151 -29.40 -14.36 8.76
N ASP A 152 -30.61 -14.26 9.29
CA ASP A 152 -31.48 -13.09 9.09
C ASP A 152 -30.80 -11.79 9.60
N ALA A 153 -30.03 -11.87 10.69
CA ALA A 153 -29.25 -10.73 11.19
C ALA A 153 -28.08 -10.35 10.29
N PHE A 154 -27.37 -11.37 9.77
CA PHE A 154 -26.28 -11.17 8.81
C PHE A 154 -26.80 -10.54 7.50
N ASP A 155 -27.86 -11.11 6.91
CA ASP A 155 -28.46 -10.59 5.67
C ASP A 155 -28.85 -9.12 5.81
N LYS A 156 -29.44 -8.76 6.96
CA LYS A 156 -29.80 -7.36 7.24
C LYS A 156 -28.59 -6.44 7.26
N VAL A 157 -27.52 -6.82 7.95
CA VAL A 157 -26.27 -6.03 8.03
C VAL A 157 -25.62 -5.91 6.65
N PHE A 158 -25.60 -7.00 5.89
CA PHE A 158 -25.06 -7.04 4.54
C PHE A 158 -25.82 -6.12 3.59
N ASP A 159 -27.15 -6.16 3.59
CA ASP A 159 -27.99 -5.31 2.76
C ASP A 159 -27.84 -3.82 3.13
N GLU A 160 -27.76 -3.49 4.43
CA GLU A 160 -27.52 -2.13 4.91
C GLU A 160 -26.16 -1.61 4.46
N ALA A 161 -25.11 -2.41 4.57
CA ALA A 161 -23.76 -2.06 4.12
C ALA A 161 -23.69 -1.87 2.60
N ASN A 162 -24.36 -2.73 1.84
CA ASN A 162 -24.44 -2.62 0.38
C ASN A 162 -25.19 -1.34 -0.05
N GLY A 163 -26.28 -1.01 0.62
CA GLY A 163 -27.00 0.25 0.39
C GLY A 163 -26.14 1.51 0.66
N ILE A 164 -25.29 1.47 1.71
CA ILE A 164 -24.34 2.55 1.99
C ILE A 164 -23.27 2.64 0.89
N TYR A 165 -22.70 1.49 0.46
CA TYR A 165 -21.75 1.44 -0.64
C TYR A 165 -22.28 2.10 -1.92
N GLU A 166 -23.55 1.82 -2.27
CA GLU A 166 -24.18 2.34 -3.50
C GLU A 166 -24.51 3.83 -3.41
N SER A 167 -24.93 4.34 -2.24
CA SER A 167 -25.58 5.65 -2.13
C SER A 167 -24.81 6.69 -1.33
N SER A 168 -23.95 6.31 -0.37
CA SER A 168 -23.27 7.29 0.48
C SER A 168 -21.96 7.78 -0.14
N GLU A 169 -21.69 9.07 0.05
CA GLU A 169 -20.40 9.71 -0.23
C GLU A 169 -19.72 10.19 1.07
N LYS A 170 -20.28 9.88 2.22
CA LYS A 170 -19.74 10.29 3.52
C LYS A 170 -18.82 9.22 4.07
N VAL A 171 -17.57 9.61 4.29
CA VAL A 171 -16.50 8.70 4.74
C VAL A 171 -16.88 8.00 6.05
N ASP A 172 -17.40 8.74 7.03
CA ASP A 172 -17.79 8.22 8.34
C ASP A 172 -18.91 7.16 8.27
N GLU A 173 -19.89 7.34 7.37
CA GLU A 173 -20.94 6.34 7.15
C GLU A 173 -20.37 5.07 6.49
N ILE A 174 -19.48 5.23 5.51
CA ILE A 174 -18.85 4.11 4.79
C ILE A 174 -17.91 3.31 5.71
N GLU A 175 -17.08 4.00 6.51
CA GLU A 175 -16.20 3.35 7.49
C GLU A 175 -16.98 2.63 8.58
N ALA A 176 -18.09 3.20 9.05
CA ALA A 176 -18.98 2.53 10.01
C ALA A 176 -19.57 1.24 9.43
N ALA A 177 -20.02 1.26 8.17
CA ALA A 177 -20.51 0.07 7.48
C ALA A 177 -19.42 -1.00 7.31
N THR A 178 -18.20 -0.61 6.94
CA THR A 178 -17.05 -1.51 6.84
C THR A 178 -16.80 -2.23 8.17
N LYS A 179 -16.78 -1.47 9.27
CA LYS A 179 -16.56 -2.02 10.61
C LYS A 179 -17.68 -2.95 11.09
N THR A 180 -18.89 -2.76 10.60
CA THR A 180 -20.03 -3.62 10.99
C THR A 180 -19.94 -5.01 10.34
N LEU A 181 -19.20 -5.14 9.24
CA LEU A 181 -18.93 -6.39 8.54
C LEU A 181 -17.68 -7.14 9.07
N GLU A 182 -16.94 -6.59 10.03
CA GLU A 182 -15.81 -7.23 10.70
C GLU A 182 -16.28 -8.16 11.84
#